data_59a8e348b29afbb477134220bcc4bf11
#
_entry.id   59a8e348b29afbb477134220bcc4bf11
#
_cell.length_a   1.000
_cell.length_b   1.000
_cell.length_c   1.000
_cell.angle_alpha   90.00
_cell.angle_beta   90.00
_cell.angle_gamma   90.00
#
_symmetry.space_group_name_H-M   'P 1'
#
loop_
_entity.id
_entity.type
_entity.pdbx_description
1 polymer ?
#
loop_
_entity_poly.entity_id
_entity_poly.type
_entity_poly.pdbx_seq_one_letter_code
_entity_poly.pdbx_strand_id
1 'polypeptide(L)'
;MGFSRVQIGIAAGAGVIVLLIFFGYLMWLNGQGPVLARSEERDPLSGTPNSIDLNPLRDRTTERLASKYLDAMRDGHCQEQLADWEKDYRKKYAAFICASETQHPLVSWKVVDWEDNPPLRILHYRGKRLNGPGQSGTYKELFSVTLENKDGGWVVTKYDAMY
;
A
#
# COMPACT_ATOMS: atom_id res chain seq x y z
N MET A 1 -51.68 -11.04 -7.64
CA MET A 1 -51.56 -10.35 -6.35
C MET A 1 -51.12 -8.91 -6.63
N GLY A 2 -52.02 -7.92 -6.49
CA GLY A 2 -51.73 -6.50 -6.74
C GLY A 2 -51.31 -5.81 -5.46
N PHE A 3 -50.14 -5.16 -5.47
CA PHE A 3 -49.72 -4.30 -4.35
C PHE A 3 -50.67 -3.12 -4.21
N SER A 4 -51.07 -2.80 -3.00
CA SER A 4 -51.92 -1.61 -2.74
C SER A 4 -51.04 -0.34 -2.98
N ARG A 5 -51.70 0.78 -3.36
CA ARG A 5 -51.00 2.08 -3.58
C ARG A 5 -50.21 2.53 -2.36
N VAL A 6 -50.64 2.17 -1.16
CA VAL A 6 -49.96 2.46 0.10
C VAL A 6 -48.63 1.63 0.22
N GLN A 7 -48.67 0.35 -0.14
CA GLN A 7 -47.47 -0.50 -0.12
C GLN A 7 -46.42 -0.04 -1.13
N ILE A 8 -46.84 0.44 -2.29
CA ILE A 8 -45.94 1.03 -3.30
C ILE A 8 -45.30 2.31 -2.76
N GLY A 9 -46.07 3.17 -2.11
CA GLY A 9 -45.56 4.42 -1.51
C GLY A 9 -44.55 4.17 -0.40
N ILE A 10 -44.79 3.19 0.47
CA ILE A 10 -43.83 2.80 1.55
C ILE A 10 -42.58 2.21 0.96
N ALA A 11 -42.65 1.33 -0.02
CA ALA A 11 -41.50 0.73 -0.67
C ALA A 11 -40.64 1.78 -1.41
N ALA A 12 -41.27 2.74 -2.09
CA ALA A 12 -40.59 3.84 -2.76
C ALA A 12 -39.87 4.76 -1.75
N GLY A 13 -40.54 5.12 -0.64
CA GLY A 13 -39.95 5.92 0.44
C GLY A 13 -38.75 5.24 1.09
N ALA A 14 -38.83 3.94 1.40
CA ALA A 14 -37.75 3.17 1.95
C ALA A 14 -36.57 3.10 0.96
N GLY A 15 -36.82 2.92 -0.33
CA GLY A 15 -35.78 2.93 -1.37
C GLY A 15 -35.02 4.25 -1.43
N VAL A 16 -35.71 5.38 -1.36
CA VAL A 16 -35.07 6.71 -1.34
C VAL A 16 -34.19 6.90 -0.10
N ILE A 17 -34.66 6.49 1.08
CA ILE A 17 -33.86 6.57 2.32
C ILE A 17 -32.60 5.75 2.21
N VAL A 18 -32.69 4.52 1.71
CA VAL A 18 -31.49 3.64 1.52
C VAL A 18 -30.49 4.29 0.55
N LEU A 19 -30.95 4.87 -0.53
CA LEU A 19 -30.10 5.58 -1.49
C LEU A 19 -29.42 6.80 -0.85
N LEU A 20 -30.12 7.59 -0.07
CA LEU A 20 -29.55 8.75 0.62
C LEU A 20 -28.47 8.33 1.64
N ILE A 21 -28.72 7.27 2.40
CA ILE A 21 -27.71 6.71 3.34
C ILE A 21 -26.50 6.21 2.57
N PHE A 22 -26.72 5.49 1.47
CA PHE A 22 -25.63 4.95 0.64
C PHE A 22 -24.77 6.08 0.04
N PHE A 23 -25.39 7.09 -0.58
CA PHE A 23 -24.65 8.24 -1.11
C PHE A 23 -23.96 9.05 -0.01
N GLY A 24 -24.60 9.25 1.13
CA GLY A 24 -23.98 9.90 2.28
C GLY A 24 -22.74 9.14 2.77
N TYR A 25 -22.83 7.81 2.83
CA TYR A 25 -21.69 6.94 3.17
C TYR A 25 -20.56 7.02 2.14
N LEU A 26 -20.88 7.02 0.83
CA LEU A 26 -19.88 7.19 -0.22
C LEU A 26 -19.18 8.56 -0.15
N MET A 27 -19.92 9.63 0.10
CA MET A 27 -19.35 10.96 0.29
C MET A 27 -18.45 11.03 1.52
N TRP A 28 -18.87 10.43 2.62
CA TRP A 28 -18.04 10.32 3.84
C TRP A 28 -16.77 9.54 3.58
N LEU A 29 -16.83 8.37 2.92
CA LEU A 29 -15.67 7.57 2.54
C LEU A 29 -14.68 8.36 1.67
N ASN A 30 -15.19 9.10 0.69
CA ASN A 30 -14.35 9.90 -0.19
C ASN A 30 -13.62 11.03 0.56
N GLY A 31 -14.18 11.52 1.66
CA GLY A 31 -13.56 12.52 2.53
C GLY A 31 -12.49 11.98 3.48
N GLN A 32 -12.41 10.65 3.69
CA GLN A 32 -11.45 10.04 4.63
C GLN A 32 -10.00 9.92 4.07
N GLY A 33 -9.82 10.20 2.78
CA GLY A 33 -8.52 9.99 2.14
C GLY A 33 -8.15 8.51 2.01
N PRO A 34 -6.86 8.15 1.92
CA PRO A 34 -6.42 6.78 1.66
C PRO A 34 -6.59 5.83 2.84
N VAL A 35 -6.62 6.34 4.07
CA VAL A 35 -6.69 5.53 5.31
C VAL A 35 -7.98 5.84 6.05
N LEU A 36 -8.78 4.81 6.37
CA LEU A 36 -9.99 4.92 7.19
C LEU A 36 -9.66 4.91 8.68
N ALA A 37 -8.82 3.99 9.09
CA ALA A 37 -8.40 3.85 10.47
C ALA A 37 -6.96 3.31 10.57
N ARG A 38 -6.25 3.68 11.63
CA ARG A 38 -4.96 3.10 12.02
C ARG A 38 -5.13 2.30 13.30
N SER A 39 -4.42 1.17 13.40
CA SER A 39 -4.34 0.41 14.65
C SER A 39 -3.78 1.29 15.76
N GLU A 40 -4.35 1.19 16.96
CA GLU A 40 -3.79 1.80 18.18
C GLU A 40 -2.49 1.11 18.59
N GLU A 41 -2.39 -0.19 18.34
CA GLU A 41 -1.19 -0.97 18.59
C GLU A 41 -0.10 -0.59 17.59
N ARG A 42 1.04 -0.16 18.13
CA ARG A 42 2.20 0.26 17.33
C ARG A 42 3.36 -0.69 17.54
N ASP A 43 4.17 -0.79 16.51
CA ASP A 43 5.46 -1.48 16.59
C ASP A 43 6.38 -0.70 17.55
N PRO A 44 6.96 -1.37 18.56
CA PRO A 44 7.76 -0.70 19.59
C PRO A 44 9.06 -0.09 19.06
N LEU A 45 9.58 -0.57 17.94
CA LEU A 45 10.85 -0.08 17.37
C LEU A 45 10.64 1.10 16.43
N SER A 46 9.63 1.03 15.57
CA SER A 46 9.40 2.02 14.52
C SER A 46 8.29 3.02 14.83
N GLY A 47 7.45 2.75 15.84
CA GLY A 47 6.26 3.54 16.11
C GLY A 47 5.17 3.46 15.04
N THR A 48 5.35 2.62 14.00
CA THR A 48 4.34 2.44 12.94
C THR A 48 3.16 1.63 13.44
N PRO A 49 1.92 1.89 12.97
CA PRO A 49 0.77 1.08 13.34
C PRO A 49 0.93 -0.37 12.85
N ASN A 50 0.39 -1.33 13.59
CA ASN A 50 0.45 -2.74 13.21
C ASN A 50 -0.42 -3.08 12.00
N SER A 51 -1.47 -2.30 11.76
CA SER A 51 -2.33 -2.41 10.59
C SER A 51 -3.01 -1.07 10.28
N ILE A 52 -3.47 -0.93 9.06
CA ILE A 52 -4.32 0.17 8.62
C ILE A 52 -5.51 -0.39 7.83
N ASP A 53 -6.66 0.23 8.00
CA ASP A 53 -7.83 -0.02 7.17
C ASP A 53 -7.85 0.99 6.03
N LEU A 54 -7.76 0.47 4.81
CA LEU A 54 -7.67 1.29 3.62
C LEU A 54 -9.08 1.59 3.07
N ASN A 55 -9.29 2.84 2.68
CA ASN A 55 -10.53 3.24 2.01
C ASN A 55 -10.72 2.41 0.73
N PRO A 56 -11.82 1.63 0.59
CA PRO A 56 -12.03 0.76 -0.56
C PRO A 56 -12.24 1.52 -1.87
N LEU A 57 -12.63 2.79 -1.81
CA LEU A 57 -12.91 3.64 -2.98
C LEU A 57 -11.71 4.47 -3.44
N ARG A 58 -10.59 4.44 -2.69
CA ARG A 58 -9.40 5.20 -3.07
C ARG A 58 -8.69 4.62 -4.29
N ASP A 59 -7.93 5.47 -4.97
CA ASP A 59 -7.00 5.03 -6.01
C ASP A 59 -5.88 4.16 -5.41
N ARG A 60 -5.71 2.97 -5.95
CA ARG A 60 -4.69 1.99 -5.54
C ARG A 60 -3.53 1.86 -6.54
N THR A 61 -3.40 2.80 -7.43
CA THR A 61 -2.37 2.75 -8.48
C THR A 61 -0.97 2.64 -7.88
N THR A 62 -0.66 3.44 -6.86
CA THR A 62 0.66 3.42 -6.21
C THR A 62 0.95 2.11 -5.48
N GLU A 63 -0.04 1.52 -4.81
CA GLU A 63 0.15 0.21 -4.16
C GLU A 63 0.38 -0.92 -5.16
N ARG A 64 -0.36 -0.90 -6.28
CA ARG A 64 -0.18 -1.87 -7.36
C ARG A 64 1.20 -1.76 -7.97
N LEU A 65 1.69 -0.53 -8.21
CA LEU A 65 3.03 -0.27 -8.71
C LEU A 65 4.10 -0.73 -7.72
N ALA A 66 3.95 -0.37 -6.43
CA ALA A 66 4.88 -0.82 -5.41
C ALA A 66 4.87 -2.35 -5.26
N SER A 67 3.71 -3.01 -5.29
CA SER A 67 3.63 -4.48 -5.26
C SER A 67 4.31 -5.11 -6.48
N LYS A 68 4.06 -4.60 -7.67
CA LYS A 68 4.73 -5.07 -8.88
C LYS A 68 6.25 -4.90 -8.82
N TYR A 69 6.72 -3.77 -8.28
CA TYR A 69 8.12 -3.51 -8.03
C TYR A 69 8.72 -4.54 -7.06
N LEU A 70 8.07 -4.79 -5.92
CA LEU A 70 8.53 -5.75 -4.92
C LEU A 70 8.52 -7.19 -5.44
N ASP A 71 7.51 -7.57 -6.23
CA ASP A 71 7.45 -8.87 -6.93
C ASP A 71 8.65 -9.04 -7.86
N ALA A 72 8.94 -8.04 -8.69
CA ALA A 72 10.05 -8.10 -9.63
C ALA A 72 11.42 -8.16 -8.92
N MET A 73 11.60 -7.43 -7.81
CA MET A 73 12.81 -7.53 -6.99
C MET A 73 12.98 -8.94 -6.43
N ARG A 74 11.92 -9.53 -5.87
CA ARG A 74 11.91 -10.90 -5.35
C ARG A 74 12.28 -11.92 -6.43
N ASP A 75 11.78 -11.73 -7.65
CA ASP A 75 11.94 -12.66 -8.76
C ASP A 75 13.30 -12.50 -9.49
N GLY A 76 14.21 -11.67 -8.96
CA GLY A 76 15.58 -11.50 -9.46
C GLY A 76 15.78 -10.38 -10.49
N HIS A 77 14.74 -9.58 -10.75
CA HIS A 77 14.80 -8.44 -11.69
C HIS A 77 15.19 -7.13 -11.00
N CYS A 78 15.94 -7.19 -9.90
CA CYS A 78 16.26 -6.06 -9.04
C CYS A 78 16.93 -4.89 -9.81
N GLN A 79 17.92 -5.16 -10.64
CA GLN A 79 18.64 -4.11 -11.37
C GLN A 79 17.72 -3.31 -12.32
N GLU A 80 16.76 -3.99 -12.93
CA GLU A 80 15.80 -3.36 -13.84
C GLU A 80 14.86 -2.45 -13.07
N GLN A 81 14.45 -2.86 -11.87
CA GLN A 81 13.56 -2.08 -11.03
C GLN A 81 14.18 -0.80 -10.47
N LEU A 82 15.51 -0.71 -10.45
CA LEU A 82 16.24 0.49 -10.01
C LEU A 82 16.48 1.48 -11.16
N ALA A 83 15.97 1.22 -12.36
CA ALA A 83 16.24 2.07 -13.53
C ALA A 83 15.74 3.52 -13.37
N ASP A 84 14.60 3.71 -12.71
CA ASP A 84 13.97 5.01 -12.50
C ASP A 84 14.50 5.78 -11.28
N TRP A 85 15.42 5.17 -10.52
CA TRP A 85 16.01 5.80 -9.37
C TRP A 85 17.00 6.90 -9.78
N GLU A 86 17.17 7.87 -8.90
CA GLU A 86 18.19 8.90 -9.06
C GLU A 86 19.56 8.25 -9.32
N LYS A 87 20.28 8.75 -10.33
CA LYS A 87 21.50 8.14 -10.85
C LYS A 87 22.57 7.93 -9.79
N ASP A 88 22.79 8.92 -8.93
CA ASP A 88 23.83 8.84 -7.90
C ASP A 88 23.44 7.90 -6.78
N TYR A 89 22.18 7.90 -6.38
CA TYR A 89 21.64 6.97 -5.39
C TYR A 89 21.72 5.52 -5.90
N ARG A 90 21.29 5.27 -7.13
CA ARG A 90 21.38 3.97 -7.78
C ARG A 90 22.81 3.48 -7.86
N LYS A 91 23.76 4.32 -8.32
CA LYS A 91 25.18 3.97 -8.41
C LYS A 91 25.76 3.56 -7.07
N LYS A 92 25.31 4.20 -5.98
CA LYS A 92 25.83 3.94 -4.63
C LYS A 92 25.23 2.70 -3.98
N TYR A 93 23.94 2.44 -4.18
CA TYR A 93 23.21 1.45 -3.38
C TYR A 93 22.69 0.24 -4.15
N ALA A 94 22.60 0.28 -5.48
CA ALA A 94 21.97 -0.78 -6.28
C ALA A 94 22.58 -2.16 -6.03
N ALA A 95 23.91 -2.27 -6.03
CA ALA A 95 24.59 -3.56 -5.81
C ALA A 95 24.29 -4.14 -4.41
N PHE A 96 24.28 -3.28 -3.40
CA PHE A 96 23.98 -3.68 -2.02
C PHE A 96 22.52 -4.15 -1.88
N ILE A 97 21.57 -3.37 -2.42
CA ILE A 97 20.14 -3.69 -2.35
C ILE A 97 19.87 -5.02 -3.06
N CYS A 98 20.37 -5.21 -4.27
CA CYS A 98 20.13 -6.43 -5.03
C CYS A 98 20.83 -7.65 -4.42
N ALA A 99 21.99 -7.48 -3.81
CA ALA A 99 22.65 -8.56 -3.07
C ALA A 99 21.83 -8.96 -1.82
N SER A 100 21.30 -7.98 -1.11
CA SER A 100 20.42 -8.22 0.06
C SER A 100 19.14 -8.95 -0.34
N GLU A 101 18.49 -8.54 -1.44
CA GLU A 101 17.28 -9.23 -1.96
C GLU A 101 17.56 -10.69 -2.35
N THR A 102 18.74 -10.97 -2.94
CA THR A 102 19.15 -12.34 -3.27
C THR A 102 19.41 -13.20 -2.05
N GLN A 103 20.04 -12.63 -1.02
CA GLN A 103 20.36 -13.36 0.21
C GLN A 103 19.18 -13.55 1.14
N HIS A 104 18.28 -12.57 1.19
CA HIS A 104 17.12 -12.51 2.08
C HIS A 104 15.85 -12.19 1.30
N PRO A 105 15.36 -13.09 0.43
CA PRO A 105 14.21 -12.82 -0.42
C PRO A 105 12.96 -12.46 0.38
N LEU A 106 12.24 -11.47 -0.10
CA LEU A 106 10.97 -11.06 0.46
C LEU A 106 9.90 -12.11 0.15
N VAL A 107 9.26 -12.65 1.20
CA VAL A 107 8.23 -13.73 1.06
C VAL A 107 6.83 -13.14 0.98
N SER A 108 6.56 -12.15 1.82
CA SER A 108 5.26 -11.49 1.88
C SER A 108 5.39 -10.08 2.46
N TRP A 109 4.44 -9.21 2.12
CA TRP A 109 4.39 -7.85 2.63
C TRP A 109 2.96 -7.35 2.77
N LYS A 110 2.78 -6.37 3.65
CA LYS A 110 1.54 -5.61 3.79
C LYS A 110 1.83 -4.15 4.09
N VAL A 111 1.02 -3.26 3.57
CA VAL A 111 1.05 -1.83 3.92
C VAL A 111 0.64 -1.68 5.38
N VAL A 112 1.39 -0.91 6.14
CA VAL A 112 1.13 -0.63 7.57
C VAL A 112 1.01 0.86 7.86
N ASP A 113 1.47 1.73 6.96
CA ASP A 113 1.25 3.16 7.02
C ASP A 113 1.40 3.81 5.64
N TRP A 114 1.04 5.07 5.56
CA TRP A 114 0.95 5.82 4.32
C TRP A 114 1.21 7.30 4.57
N GLU A 115 2.10 7.90 3.79
CA GLU A 115 2.34 9.33 3.78
C GLU A 115 2.11 9.88 2.37
N ASP A 116 1.39 10.98 2.27
CA ASP A 116 1.10 11.64 1.01
C ASP A 116 1.65 13.08 1.06
N ASN A 117 2.80 13.28 0.45
CA ASN A 117 3.51 14.55 0.38
C ASN A 117 3.78 14.90 -1.10
N PRO A 118 2.79 15.40 -1.85
CA PRO A 118 2.95 15.63 -3.28
C PRO A 118 4.23 16.41 -3.64
N PRO A 119 4.99 16.01 -4.68
CA PRO A 119 4.71 14.94 -5.64
C PRO A 119 5.06 13.52 -5.16
N LEU A 120 5.46 13.34 -3.92
CA LEU A 120 5.91 12.09 -3.34
C LEU A 120 4.77 11.38 -2.60
N ARG A 121 4.81 10.06 -2.61
CA ARG A 121 3.99 9.17 -1.80
C ARG A 121 4.87 8.08 -1.21
N ILE A 122 4.79 7.89 0.11
CA ILE A 122 5.58 6.90 0.83
C ILE A 122 4.63 5.84 1.36
N LEU A 123 4.90 4.59 1.03
CA LEU A 123 4.18 3.42 1.53
C LEU A 123 5.08 2.67 2.49
N HIS A 124 4.66 2.57 3.75
CA HIS A 124 5.37 1.79 4.76
C HIS A 124 4.84 0.37 4.79
N TYR A 125 5.75 -0.59 4.76
CA TYR A 125 5.45 -2.02 4.70
C TYR A 125 6.02 -2.76 5.88
N ARG A 126 5.27 -3.77 6.31
CA ARG A 126 5.83 -4.86 7.13
C ARG A 126 5.97 -6.08 6.24
N GLY A 127 7.21 -6.52 6.06
CA GLY A 127 7.58 -7.69 5.27
C GLY A 127 7.98 -8.88 6.14
N LYS A 128 7.96 -10.05 5.52
CA LYS A 128 8.65 -11.25 6.01
C LYS A 128 9.70 -11.63 4.97
N ARG A 129 10.93 -11.85 5.44
CA ARG A 129 12.04 -12.30 4.62
C ARG A 129 12.50 -13.67 5.05
N LEU A 130 13.05 -14.45 4.12
CA LEU A 130 13.78 -15.66 4.47
C LEU A 130 15.05 -15.29 5.24
N ASN A 131 15.43 -16.14 6.18
CA ASN A 131 16.77 -16.10 6.76
C ASN A 131 17.80 -16.35 5.66
N GLY A 132 19.06 -15.98 5.91
CA GLY A 132 20.13 -16.16 4.92
C GLY A 132 20.33 -17.61 4.48
N PRO A 133 21.13 -17.82 3.43
CA PRO A 133 21.41 -19.15 2.89
C PRO A 133 21.86 -20.14 3.97
N GLY A 134 21.23 -21.33 3.99
CA GLY A 134 21.50 -22.38 4.99
C GLY A 134 20.78 -22.21 6.33
N GLN A 135 20.03 -21.14 6.52
CA GLN A 135 19.20 -20.92 7.71
C GLN A 135 17.73 -21.17 7.41
N SER A 136 17.04 -21.90 8.28
CA SER A 136 15.58 -22.08 8.18
C SER A 136 14.82 -20.95 8.86
N GLY A 137 13.60 -20.67 8.36
CA GLY A 137 12.68 -19.72 8.96
C GLY A 137 12.65 -18.35 8.27
N THR A 138 11.90 -17.43 8.88
CA THR A 138 11.69 -16.06 8.38
C THR A 138 11.86 -15.07 9.52
N TYR A 139 12.25 -13.84 9.19
CA TYR A 139 12.19 -12.69 10.10
C TYR A 139 11.27 -11.60 9.56
N LYS A 140 10.86 -10.70 10.44
CA LYS A 140 10.05 -9.53 10.08
C LYS A 140 10.97 -8.34 9.84
N GLU A 141 10.61 -7.54 8.84
CA GLU A 141 11.30 -6.30 8.50
C GLU A 141 10.28 -5.19 8.27
N LEU A 142 10.66 -3.97 8.59
CA LEU A 142 9.94 -2.76 8.21
C LEU A 142 10.74 -2.08 7.09
N PHE A 143 10.04 -1.68 6.04
CA PHE A 143 10.65 -0.95 4.94
C PHE A 143 9.65 0.03 4.32
N SER A 144 10.14 0.97 3.59
CA SER A 144 9.30 1.91 2.83
C SER A 144 9.63 1.91 1.35
N VAL A 145 8.61 2.15 0.55
CA VAL A 145 8.70 2.38 -0.90
C VAL A 145 8.21 3.79 -1.18
N THR A 146 9.09 4.61 -1.75
CA THR A 146 8.75 5.96 -2.17
C THR A 146 8.42 5.97 -3.65
N LEU A 147 7.29 6.55 -3.98
CA LEU A 147 6.85 6.80 -5.35
C LEU A 147 6.80 8.30 -5.60
N GLU A 148 7.15 8.70 -6.82
CA GLU A 148 7.08 10.08 -7.28
C GLU A 148 6.16 10.18 -8.49
N ASN A 149 5.31 11.19 -8.51
CA ASN A 149 4.50 11.49 -9.68
C ASN A 149 5.31 12.33 -10.65
N LYS A 150 5.71 11.72 -11.79
CA LYS A 150 6.44 12.36 -12.87
C LYS A 150 5.56 12.42 -14.11
N ASP A 151 5.28 13.61 -14.60
CA ASP A 151 4.53 13.85 -15.85
C ASP A 151 3.16 13.13 -15.89
N GLY A 152 2.48 13.03 -14.74
CA GLY A 152 1.18 12.36 -14.61
C GLY A 152 1.26 10.84 -14.42
N GLY A 153 2.46 10.26 -14.32
CA GLY A 153 2.69 8.85 -14.01
C GLY A 153 3.43 8.65 -12.69
N TRP A 154 3.08 7.61 -11.94
CA TRP A 154 3.79 7.24 -10.72
C TRP A 154 4.95 6.30 -11.05
N VAL A 155 6.13 6.59 -10.49
CA VAL A 155 7.33 5.74 -10.59
C VAL A 155 7.90 5.49 -9.21
N VAL A 156 8.46 4.30 -8.98
CA VAL A 156 9.17 3.98 -7.73
C VAL A 156 10.56 4.59 -7.81
N THR A 157 10.90 5.46 -6.88
CA THR A 157 12.19 6.19 -6.87
C THR A 157 13.11 5.78 -5.74
N LYS A 158 12.59 5.14 -4.69
CA LYS A 158 13.41 4.78 -3.53
C LYS A 158 12.81 3.58 -2.78
N TYR A 159 13.70 2.78 -2.23
CA TYR A 159 13.40 1.70 -1.29
C TYR A 159 14.32 1.84 -0.08
N ASP A 160 13.76 1.95 1.12
CA ASP A 160 14.50 2.06 2.36
C ASP A 160 14.11 0.93 3.31
N ALA A 161 15.06 0.08 3.68
CA ALA A 161 14.90 -0.84 4.80
C ALA A 161 15.11 -0.07 6.12
N MET A 162 14.17 -0.19 7.03
CA MET A 162 14.30 0.36 8.38
C MET A 162 14.88 -0.77 9.27
N TYR A 163 16.12 -0.62 9.64
CA TYR A 163 16.79 -1.53 10.58
C TYR A 163 16.52 -1.13 12.01
#